data_e9868716f4c8ce333f943c735736a408
#
_entry.id   e9868716f4c8ce333f943c735736a408
#
_cell.length_a   1.000
_cell.length_b   1.000
_cell.length_c   1.000
_cell.angle_alpha   90.00
_cell.angle_beta   90.00
_cell.angle_gamma   90.00
#
_symmetry.space_group_name_H-M   'P 1'
#
loop_
_entity.id
_entity.type
_entity.pdbx_description
1 polymer ?
#
loop_
_entity_poly.entity_id
_entity_poly.type
_entity_poly.pdbx_seq_one_letter_code
_entity_poly.pdbx_strand_id
1 'polypeptide(L)'
;MGVVKRGEVYWVKLDPTKGSEIRKTRPCLVISTNDMNKVLPRILIAPITSKGQPLGCRPITELNGKNARILLDQIRSVDKLRLGKKIGIISLSIWHSVLLEMLD
;
A
#
# COMPACT_ATOMS: atom_id res chain seq x y z
N MET A 1 -9.50 12.87 12.98
CA MET A 1 -8.82 11.93 12.14
C MET A 1 -7.38 11.75 12.55
N GLY A 2 -6.96 10.51 12.72
CA GLY A 2 -5.59 10.26 13.12
C GLY A 2 -4.60 10.53 12.00
N VAL A 3 -3.33 10.63 12.38
CA VAL A 3 -2.25 10.81 11.43
C VAL A 3 -1.95 9.47 10.76
N VAL A 4 -1.82 9.49 9.45
CA VAL A 4 -1.43 8.30 8.69
C VAL A 4 0.03 8.01 8.97
N LYS A 5 0.35 6.76 9.27
CA LYS A 5 1.72 6.36 9.60
C LYS A 5 2.24 5.31 8.64
N ARG A 6 3.53 5.37 8.40
CA ARG A 6 4.23 4.40 7.56
C ARG A 6 4.04 2.99 8.11
N GLY A 7 3.74 2.06 7.22
CA GLY A 7 3.51 0.67 7.63
C GLY A 7 2.08 0.32 7.93
N GLU A 8 1.22 1.32 8.04
CA GLU A 8 -0.20 1.07 8.22
C GLU A 8 -0.85 0.61 6.93
N VAL A 9 -1.87 -0.22 7.05
CA VAL A 9 -2.63 -0.73 5.91
C VAL A 9 -4.04 -0.17 5.98
N TYR A 10 -4.48 0.41 4.88
CA TYR A 10 -5.82 0.98 4.75
C TYR A 10 -6.53 0.41 3.55
N TRP A 11 -7.85 0.37 3.62
CA TRP A 11 -8.63 0.24 2.41
C TRP A 11 -8.50 1.54 1.62
N VAL A 12 -8.10 1.44 0.36
CA VAL A 12 -7.90 2.62 -0.48
C VAL A 12 -8.78 2.51 -1.71
N LYS A 13 -9.52 3.57 -1.96
CA LYS A 13 -10.33 3.65 -3.17
C LYS A 13 -9.45 4.07 -4.32
N LEU A 14 -9.08 3.10 -5.13
CA LEU A 14 -8.24 3.35 -6.30
C LEU A 14 -9.08 3.91 -7.42
N ASP A 15 -8.51 4.82 -8.17
CA ASP A 15 -9.22 5.42 -9.28
C ASP A 15 -9.61 4.36 -10.29
N PRO A 16 -10.81 4.45 -10.81
CA PRO A 16 -11.14 3.63 -11.95
C PRO A 16 -10.31 4.09 -13.13
N THR A 17 -9.88 3.14 -13.91
CA THR A 17 -9.25 3.47 -15.17
C THR A 17 -10.34 3.92 -16.12
N LYS A 18 -9.96 4.33 -17.29
CA LYS A 18 -10.91 4.81 -18.28
C LYS A 18 -11.85 3.70 -18.73
N GLY A 19 -13.02 4.10 -19.15
CA GLY A 19 -13.98 3.18 -19.70
C GLY A 19 -14.81 2.49 -18.64
N SER A 20 -15.09 1.23 -18.85
CA SER A 20 -16.00 0.47 -18.01
C SER A 20 -15.33 -0.17 -16.81
N GLU A 21 -14.13 0.24 -16.50
CA GLU A 21 -13.40 -0.39 -15.41
C GLU A 21 -14.14 -0.28 -14.10
N ILE A 22 -14.13 -1.37 -13.37
CA ILE A 22 -14.78 -1.44 -12.07
C ILE A 22 -13.95 -0.68 -11.05
N ARG A 23 -14.62 0.16 -10.28
CA ARG A 23 -13.97 0.83 -9.17
C ARG A 23 -13.61 -0.20 -8.12
N LYS A 24 -12.36 -0.21 -7.74
CA LYS A 24 -11.91 -1.17 -6.75
C LYS A 24 -11.35 -0.48 -5.53
N THR A 25 -11.75 -1.01 -4.39
CA THR A 25 -11.16 -0.66 -3.13
C THR A 25 -10.26 -1.83 -2.76
N ARG A 26 -9.00 -1.54 -2.46
CA ARG A 26 -8.03 -2.58 -2.15
C ARG A 26 -7.28 -2.23 -0.88
N PRO A 27 -6.82 -3.24 -0.15
CA PRO A 27 -5.91 -2.98 0.95
C PRO A 27 -4.59 -2.48 0.37
N CYS A 28 -4.06 -1.41 0.94
CA CYS A 28 -2.81 -0.83 0.51
C CYS A 28 -1.94 -0.49 1.69
N LEU A 29 -0.64 -0.70 1.51
CA LEU A 29 0.37 -0.40 2.52
C LEU A 29 0.87 1.03 2.33
N VAL A 30 0.91 1.79 3.42
CA VAL A 30 1.48 3.14 3.38
C VAL A 30 3.00 3.01 3.44
N ILE A 31 3.68 3.44 2.39
CA ILE A 31 5.12 3.34 2.30
C ILE A 31 5.84 4.69 2.46
N SER A 32 5.14 5.79 2.31
CA SER A 32 5.73 7.11 2.50
C SER A 32 6.09 7.34 3.97
N THR A 33 7.12 8.15 4.18
CA THR A 33 7.59 8.42 5.54
C THR A 33 6.57 9.18 6.35
N ASN A 34 6.70 9.10 7.68
CA ASN A 34 5.79 9.81 8.56
C ASN A 34 5.84 11.33 8.34
N ASP A 35 7.01 11.85 8.00
CA ASP A 35 7.14 13.28 7.69
C ASP A 35 6.33 13.66 6.47
N MET A 36 6.42 12.88 5.40
CA MET A 36 5.60 13.11 4.22
C MET A 36 4.12 13.03 4.55
N ASN A 37 3.75 12.01 5.31
CA ASN A 37 2.34 11.77 5.64
C ASN A 37 1.74 12.90 6.47
N LYS A 38 2.57 13.60 7.21
CA LYS A 38 2.14 14.72 8.02
C LYS A 38 1.92 15.99 7.22
N VAL A 39 2.80 16.24 6.26
CA VAL A 39 2.91 17.52 5.59
C VAL A 39 2.15 17.56 4.27
N LEU A 40 2.17 16.45 3.53
CA LEU A 40 1.62 16.44 2.18
C LEU A 40 0.18 15.92 2.15
N PRO A 41 -0.65 16.43 1.24
CA PRO A 41 -2.00 15.90 1.08
C PRO A 41 -2.04 14.54 0.40
N ARG A 42 -0.93 14.12 -0.20
CA ARG A 42 -0.83 12.85 -0.89
C ARG A 42 0.16 11.94 -0.19
N ILE A 43 -0.06 10.65 -0.29
CA ILE A 43 0.82 9.63 0.29
C ILE A 43 1.18 8.61 -0.77
N LEU A 44 2.24 7.86 -0.52
CA LEU A 44 2.64 6.76 -1.39
C LEU A 44 2.12 5.45 -0.80
N ILE A 45 1.47 4.67 -1.64
CA ILE A 45 0.93 3.38 -1.21
C ILE A 45 1.35 2.28 -2.18
N ALA A 46 1.35 1.06 -1.68
CA ALA A 46 1.57 -0.14 -2.48
C ALA A 46 0.36 -1.05 -2.29
N PRO A 47 -0.30 -1.46 -3.36
CA PRO A 47 -1.45 -2.35 -3.24
C PRO A 47 -1.04 -3.71 -2.69
N ILE A 48 -1.95 -4.36 -2.01
CA ILE A 48 -1.76 -5.71 -1.49
C ILE A 48 -2.80 -6.61 -2.13
N THR A 49 -2.36 -7.79 -2.59
CA THR A 49 -3.27 -8.74 -3.22
C THR A 49 -2.96 -10.16 -2.76
N SER A 50 -4.02 -10.96 -2.64
CA SER A 50 -3.87 -12.38 -2.37
C SER A 50 -3.59 -13.17 -3.65
N LYS A 51 -3.75 -12.52 -4.80
CA LYS A 51 -3.55 -13.15 -6.11
C LYS A 51 -2.50 -12.36 -6.86
N GLY A 52 -1.32 -12.70 -6.79
CA GLY A 52 -0.28 -12.03 -7.55
C GLY A 52 0.75 -13.04 -7.95
N GLN A 53 1.45 -12.76 -9.05
CA GLN A 53 2.55 -13.60 -9.44
C GLN A 53 3.67 -13.42 -8.43
N PRO A 54 4.35 -14.53 -8.08
CA PRO A 54 5.46 -14.46 -7.16
C PRO A 54 6.67 -13.82 -7.83
N LEU A 55 6.95 -12.58 -7.47
CA LEU A 55 8.14 -11.86 -7.90
C LEU A 55 8.92 -11.45 -6.67
N GLY A 56 10.23 -11.32 -6.83
CA GLY A 56 11.10 -10.91 -5.73
C GLY A 56 10.74 -9.57 -5.15
N CYS A 57 10.19 -8.67 -5.98
CA CYS A 57 9.76 -7.35 -5.52
C CYS A 57 8.36 -7.35 -4.92
N ARG A 58 7.79 -8.53 -4.68
CA ARG A 58 6.45 -8.66 -4.09
C ARG A 58 6.51 -9.51 -2.83
N PRO A 59 6.98 -8.94 -1.72
CA PRO A 59 7.14 -9.72 -0.50
C PRO A 59 5.81 -10.23 0.04
N ILE A 60 5.89 -11.39 0.67
CA ILE A 60 4.72 -12.03 1.26
C ILE A 60 4.49 -11.45 2.65
N THR A 61 3.24 -11.16 2.95
CA THR A 61 2.83 -10.73 4.28
C THR A 61 1.56 -11.48 4.66
N GLU A 62 1.23 -11.44 5.93
CA GLU A 62 -0.04 -11.96 6.41
C GLU A 62 -0.94 -10.79 6.75
N LEU A 63 -2.14 -10.81 6.19
CA LEU A 63 -3.12 -9.77 6.44
C LEU A 63 -4.43 -10.45 6.82
N ASN A 64 -4.88 -10.21 8.05
CA ASN A 64 -6.12 -10.81 8.57
C ASN A 64 -6.13 -12.33 8.44
N GLY A 65 -4.98 -12.95 8.75
CA GLY A 65 -4.86 -14.40 8.75
C GLY A 65 -4.66 -15.04 7.40
N LYS A 66 -4.53 -14.24 6.35
CA LYS A 66 -4.34 -14.75 4.99
C LYS A 66 -3.03 -14.24 4.41
N ASN A 67 -2.36 -15.10 3.67
CA ASN A 67 -1.15 -14.69 2.96
C ASN A 67 -1.51 -13.80 1.80
N ALA A 68 -0.71 -12.76 1.63
CA ALA A 68 -0.90 -11.80 0.56
C ALA A 68 0.46 -11.29 0.13
N ARG A 69 0.50 -10.61 -1.02
CA ARG A 69 1.74 -10.03 -1.54
C ARG A 69 1.60 -8.53 -1.62
N ILE A 70 2.67 -7.85 -1.23
CA ILE A 70 2.74 -6.40 -1.34
C ILE A 70 3.32 -6.07 -2.71
N LEU A 71 2.56 -5.35 -3.52
CA LEU A 71 2.97 -5.04 -4.89
C LEU A 71 3.84 -3.79 -4.91
N LEU A 72 5.09 -3.93 -4.47
CA LEU A 72 6.01 -2.80 -4.42
C LEU A 72 6.34 -2.26 -5.82
N ASP A 73 6.14 -3.07 -6.85
CA ASP A 73 6.32 -2.63 -8.22
C ASP A 73 5.17 -1.75 -8.71
N GLN A 74 4.11 -1.60 -7.93
CA GLN A 74 2.94 -0.81 -8.31
C GLN A 74 2.68 0.32 -7.32
N ILE A 75 3.73 0.88 -6.78
CA ILE A 75 3.62 2.03 -5.89
C ILE A 75 2.99 3.20 -6.63
N ARG A 76 2.08 3.88 -5.96
CA ARG A 76 1.45 5.05 -6.53
C ARG A 76 1.15 6.08 -5.47
N SER A 77 1.00 7.31 -5.91
CA SER A 77 0.63 8.42 -5.05
C SER A 77 -0.88 8.58 -5.07
N VAL A 78 -1.48 8.69 -3.91
CA VAL A 78 -2.92 8.90 -3.81
C VAL A 78 -3.20 10.01 -2.82
N ASP A 79 -4.33 10.67 -3.01
CA ASP A 79 -4.81 11.68 -2.07
C ASP A 79 -5.27 10.98 -0.78
N LYS A 80 -4.97 11.60 0.36
CA LYS A 80 -5.39 11.05 1.66
C LYS A 80 -6.89 10.83 1.76
N LEU A 81 -7.66 11.59 1.01
CA LEU A 81 -9.11 11.44 1.01
C LEU A 81 -9.59 10.10 0.46
N ARG A 82 -8.70 9.38 -0.20
CA ARG A 82 -9.05 8.05 -0.72
C ARG A 82 -8.87 6.93 0.29
N LEU A 83 -8.31 7.25 1.45
CA LEU A 83 -8.12 6.27 2.50
C LEU A 83 -9.44 5.98 3.20
N GLY A 84 -9.75 4.71 3.31
CA GLY A 84 -10.89 4.26 4.10
C GLY A 84 -10.44 3.79 5.47
N LYS A 85 -10.97 2.66 5.89
CA LYS A 85 -10.69 2.12 7.22
C LYS A 85 -9.28 1.54 7.29
N LYS A 86 -8.59 1.82 8.39
CA LYS A 86 -7.32 1.18 8.71
C LYS A 86 -7.59 -0.28 9.10
N ILE A 87 -6.85 -1.19 8.51
CA ILE A 87 -7.08 -2.61 8.73
C ILE A 87 -5.90 -3.36 9.31
N GLY A 88 -4.75 -2.71 9.46
CA GLY A 88 -3.62 -3.38 10.06
C GLY A 88 -2.34 -2.60 9.97
N ILE A 89 -1.26 -3.25 10.37
CA ILE A 89 0.10 -2.69 10.33
C ILE A 89 1.00 -3.82 9.83
N ILE A 90 1.92 -3.49 8.93
CA ILE A 90 2.91 -4.44 8.46
C ILE A 90 4.28 -3.95 8.87
N SER A 91 5.08 -4.85 9.47
CA SER A 91 6.41 -4.51 9.92
C SER A 91 7.32 -4.09 8.77
N LEU A 92 8.14 -3.06 9.01
CA LEU A 92 9.14 -2.62 8.02
C LEU A 92 10.06 -3.75 7.59
N SER A 93 10.36 -4.68 8.49
CA SER A 93 11.26 -5.78 8.20
C SER A 93 10.80 -6.65 7.05
N ILE A 94 9.51 -6.61 6.72
CA ILE A 94 8.94 -7.43 5.65
C ILE A 94 9.22 -6.84 4.28
N TRP A 95 9.19 -5.50 4.17
CA TRP A 95 9.19 -4.88 2.84
C TRP A 95 10.26 -3.81 2.61
N HIS A 96 10.83 -3.24 3.67
CA HIS A 96 11.69 -2.06 3.51
C HIS A 96 12.96 -2.35 2.71
N SER A 97 13.64 -3.45 3.02
CA SER A 97 14.86 -3.80 2.31
C SER A 97 14.59 -4.13 0.83
N VAL A 98 13.45 -4.75 0.56
CA VAL A 98 13.06 -5.06 -0.81
C VAL A 98 12.85 -3.77 -1.60
N LEU A 99 12.18 -2.80 -0.99
CA LEU A 99 11.96 -1.51 -1.64
C LEU A 99 13.29 -0.83 -1.96
N LEU A 100 14.22 -0.83 -1.01
CA LEU A 100 15.52 -0.23 -1.24
C LEU A 100 16.28 -0.88 -2.38
N GLU A 101 16.21 -2.21 -2.49
CA GLU A 101 16.84 -2.93 -3.59
C GLU A 101 16.26 -2.52 -4.94
N MET A 102 14.97 -2.29 -5.00
CA MET A 102 14.32 -1.89 -6.24
C MET A 102 14.76 -0.52 -6.73
N LEU A 103 15.17 0.33 -5.81
CA LEU A 103 15.55 1.70 -6.10
C LEU A 103 17.06 1.88 -6.30
N ASP A 104 17.81 0.85 -6.11
CA ASP A 104 19.27 0.89 -6.12
C ASP A 104 19.85 0.97 -7.54
#